data_c8e406516d1b2c3b67db61bf165645e2
#
_entry.id   c8e406516d1b2c3b67db61bf165645e2
#
_cell.length_a   1.000
_cell.length_b   1.000
_cell.length_c   1.000
_cell.angle_alpha   90.00
_cell.angle_beta   90.00
_cell.angle_gamma   90.00
#
_symmetry.space_group_name_H-M   'P 1'
#
loop_
_entity.id
_entity.type
_entity.pdbx_description
1 polymer ?
#
loop_
_entity_poly.entity_id
_entity_poly.type
_entity_poly.pdbx_seq_one_letter_code
_entity_poly.pdbx_strand_id
1 'polypeptide(L)'
;MTTMRFFVIGSWTEGMLHFQKLRPFIVSYEPATIQAQAFRLPVGFPVLVAQNNGSEQCDQIIGQLVELKYDATLLALMDSLHGVHSTDPNKGLHQRLTVKILKSSGDKDDAQVYFFNPKKLTAKAVRIAGGVWQESLELNPPLTEQLTEKQKCYVLKLGSVKGRDIVPINDLALYRELMKLELIVDKGRRLALSSLGKEVYNHLI
;
A
#
# COMPACT_ATOMS: atom_id res chain seq x y z
N MET A 1 -6.56 -22.13 -20.11
CA MET A 1 -6.50 -21.72 -18.67
C MET A 1 -6.67 -20.21 -18.66
N THR A 2 -7.65 -19.69 -17.94
CA THR A 2 -7.89 -18.24 -17.88
C THR A 2 -6.85 -17.60 -16.95
N THR A 3 -6.23 -16.52 -17.41
CA THR A 3 -5.25 -15.75 -16.63
C THR A 3 -5.72 -14.33 -16.41
N MET A 4 -5.12 -13.65 -15.45
CA MET A 4 -5.28 -12.22 -15.19
C MET A 4 -3.90 -11.59 -15.02
N ARG A 5 -3.73 -10.35 -15.47
CA ARG A 5 -2.45 -9.65 -15.46
C ARG A 5 -2.52 -8.41 -14.59
N PHE A 6 -1.51 -8.25 -13.74
CA PHE A 6 -1.38 -7.09 -12.88
C PHE A 6 -0.01 -6.44 -13.06
N PHE A 7 0.00 -5.12 -13.12
CA PHE A 7 1.22 -4.36 -12.91
C PHE A 7 1.31 -4.00 -11.42
N VAL A 8 2.41 -4.38 -10.80
CA VAL A 8 2.62 -4.23 -9.36
C VAL A 8 3.89 -3.46 -9.05
N ILE A 9 3.85 -2.73 -7.93
CA ILE A 9 4.99 -2.04 -7.32
C ILE A 9 5.03 -2.32 -5.81
N GLY A 10 6.09 -1.89 -5.13
CA GLY A 10 6.19 -1.92 -3.67
C GLY A 10 6.12 -3.32 -3.11
N SER A 11 5.30 -3.49 -2.09
CA SER A 11 5.18 -4.75 -1.34
C SER A 11 4.66 -5.95 -2.14
N TRP A 12 4.18 -5.73 -3.36
CA TRP A 12 3.66 -6.75 -4.25
C TRP A 12 4.68 -7.26 -5.29
N THR A 13 5.89 -6.67 -5.35
CA THR A 13 6.96 -7.13 -6.25
C THR A 13 7.73 -8.30 -5.64
N GLU A 14 8.46 -9.04 -6.48
CA GLU A 14 9.28 -10.17 -6.06
C GLU A 14 10.20 -9.80 -4.89
N GLY A 15 10.29 -10.71 -3.92
CA GLY A 15 11.07 -10.52 -2.70
C GLY A 15 10.38 -9.71 -1.59
N MET A 16 9.24 -9.06 -1.88
CA MET A 16 8.52 -8.22 -0.93
C MET A 16 7.35 -8.96 -0.24
N LEU A 17 6.82 -8.33 0.82
CA LEU A 17 5.88 -8.91 1.78
C LEU A 17 4.66 -9.58 1.13
N HIS A 18 3.96 -8.88 0.24
CA HIS A 18 2.72 -9.39 -0.34
C HIS A 18 2.91 -10.32 -1.55
N PHE A 19 4.11 -10.35 -2.13
CA PHE A 19 4.41 -11.24 -3.26
C PHE A 19 4.18 -12.71 -2.93
N GLN A 20 4.43 -13.10 -1.68
CA GLN A 20 4.20 -14.47 -1.22
C GLN A 20 2.73 -14.91 -1.34
N LYS A 21 1.79 -13.96 -1.22
CA LYS A 21 0.35 -14.23 -1.39
C LYS A 21 0.00 -14.53 -2.86
N LEU A 22 0.76 -13.99 -3.81
CA LEU A 22 0.58 -14.25 -5.25
C LEU A 22 1.24 -15.57 -5.69
N ARG A 23 2.29 -16.01 -5.00
CA ARG A 23 3.17 -17.09 -5.44
C ARG A 23 2.46 -18.36 -5.89
N PRO A 24 1.41 -18.87 -5.22
CA PRO A 24 0.69 -20.08 -5.65
C PRO A 24 -0.04 -19.93 -6.99
N PHE A 25 -0.29 -18.70 -7.41
CA PHE A 25 -1.08 -18.38 -8.60
C PHE A 25 -0.23 -17.87 -9.76
N ILE A 26 1.07 -17.59 -9.55
CA ILE A 26 1.95 -17.01 -10.57
C ILE A 26 2.15 -17.99 -11.72
N VAL A 27 1.88 -17.51 -12.93
CA VAL A 27 2.23 -18.16 -14.19
C VAL A 27 3.58 -17.65 -14.68
N SER A 28 3.74 -16.32 -14.70
CA SER A 28 4.96 -15.63 -15.08
C SER A 28 5.02 -14.24 -14.44
N TYR A 29 6.21 -13.68 -14.38
CA TYR A 29 6.40 -12.27 -14.06
C TYR A 29 7.66 -11.74 -14.76
N GLU A 30 7.62 -10.46 -15.11
CA GLU A 30 8.71 -9.78 -15.81
C GLU A 30 8.76 -8.30 -15.44
N PRO A 31 9.91 -7.64 -15.56
CA PRO A 31 9.99 -6.18 -15.41
C PRO A 31 9.10 -5.48 -16.45
N ALA A 32 8.41 -4.45 -16.03
CA ALA A 32 7.57 -3.63 -16.89
C ALA A 32 7.53 -2.19 -16.37
N THR A 33 7.00 -1.27 -17.18
CA THR A 33 6.86 0.13 -16.83
C THR A 33 5.48 0.66 -17.16
N ILE A 34 5.07 1.71 -16.45
CA ILE A 34 3.82 2.44 -16.67
C ILE A 34 4.06 3.95 -16.56
N GLN A 35 3.27 4.74 -17.30
CA GLN A 35 3.23 6.19 -17.11
C GLN A 35 2.23 6.53 -16.01
N ALA A 36 2.73 7.02 -14.87
CA ALA A 36 1.92 7.38 -13.70
C ALA A 36 2.67 8.38 -12.81
N GLN A 37 2.06 8.80 -11.74
CA GLN A 37 2.74 9.46 -10.64
C GLN A 37 2.89 8.48 -9.48
N ALA A 38 4.06 8.44 -8.85
CA ALA A 38 4.29 7.67 -7.65
C ALA A 38 4.41 8.59 -6.43
N PHE A 39 3.77 8.19 -5.34
CA PHE A 39 3.86 8.89 -4.06
C PHE A 39 4.21 7.90 -2.95
N ARG A 40 5.02 8.37 -2.00
CA ARG A 40 5.27 7.68 -0.76
C ARG A 40 4.26 8.15 0.28
N LEU A 41 3.47 7.24 0.81
CA LEU A 41 2.56 7.51 1.91
C LEU A 41 3.33 7.71 3.24
N PRO A 42 2.73 8.39 4.24
CA PRO A 42 3.35 8.54 5.56
C PRO A 42 3.72 7.20 6.23
N VAL A 43 2.96 6.14 5.95
CA VAL A 43 3.27 4.78 6.41
C VAL A 43 4.53 4.19 5.75
N GLY A 44 4.99 4.80 4.66
CA GLY A 44 6.24 4.47 3.97
C GLY A 44 6.07 3.64 2.70
N PHE A 45 4.88 3.18 2.37
CA PHE A 45 4.64 2.41 1.14
C PHE A 45 4.42 3.32 -0.07
N PRO A 46 4.92 2.93 -1.25
CA PRO A 46 4.65 3.62 -2.50
C PRO A 46 3.24 3.29 -3.01
N VAL A 47 2.59 4.30 -3.58
CA VAL A 47 1.32 4.16 -4.29
C VAL A 47 1.38 4.85 -5.63
N LEU A 48 0.58 4.39 -6.59
CA LEU A 48 0.42 4.99 -7.91
C LEU A 48 -0.82 5.87 -7.93
N VAL A 49 -0.71 7.01 -8.58
CA VAL A 49 -1.85 7.88 -8.92
C VAL A 49 -1.95 7.92 -10.45
N ALA A 50 -3.16 7.67 -10.95
CA ALA A 50 -3.40 7.71 -12.39
C ALA A 50 -3.23 9.14 -12.92
N GLN A 51 -2.75 9.25 -14.16
CA GLN A 51 -2.67 10.53 -14.85
C GLN A 51 -4.08 11.08 -15.08
N ASN A 52 -4.32 12.31 -14.64
CA ASN A 52 -5.49 13.06 -15.08
C ASN A 52 -5.17 13.73 -16.42
N ASN A 53 -6.09 13.62 -17.38
CA ASN A 53 -5.95 14.23 -18.70
C ASN A 53 -5.68 15.73 -18.56
N GLY A 54 -4.44 16.17 -18.77
CA GLY A 54 -4.23 17.56 -19.16
C GLY A 54 -3.07 18.36 -18.60
N SER A 55 -2.28 17.98 -17.60
CA SER A 55 -1.23 18.93 -17.19
C SER A 55 -0.11 18.45 -16.27
N GLU A 56 -0.14 17.27 -15.71
CA GLU A 56 0.89 16.92 -14.74
C GLU A 56 1.94 15.99 -15.35
N GLN A 57 3.20 16.29 -15.03
CA GLN A 57 4.34 15.49 -15.43
C GLN A 57 4.20 14.08 -14.86
N CYS A 58 4.09 13.08 -15.75
CA CYS A 58 4.15 11.68 -15.39
C CYS A 58 5.59 11.18 -15.45
N ASP A 59 5.89 10.30 -14.52
CA ASP A 59 7.15 9.57 -14.52
C ASP A 59 6.94 8.18 -15.13
N GLN A 60 8.00 7.61 -15.68
CA GLN A 60 8.01 6.21 -16.07
C GLN A 60 8.28 5.37 -14.82
N ILE A 61 7.24 4.76 -14.28
CA ILE A 61 7.33 3.96 -13.05
C ILE A 61 7.78 2.55 -13.39
N ILE A 62 8.87 2.11 -12.76
CA ILE A 62 9.38 0.74 -12.88
C ILE A 62 8.64 -0.16 -11.90
N GLY A 63 8.17 -1.31 -12.39
CA GLY A 63 7.48 -2.32 -11.60
C GLY A 63 7.58 -3.68 -12.25
N GLN A 64 6.63 -4.56 -11.95
CA GLN A 64 6.56 -5.90 -12.53
C GLN A 64 5.17 -6.16 -13.12
N LEU A 65 5.14 -6.73 -14.31
CA LEU A 65 3.96 -7.39 -14.86
C LEU A 65 3.91 -8.80 -14.29
N VAL A 66 2.85 -9.13 -13.57
CA VAL A 66 2.63 -10.47 -13.01
C VAL A 66 1.41 -11.08 -13.69
N GLU A 67 1.59 -12.23 -14.32
CA GLU A 67 0.49 -13.03 -14.85
C GLU A 67 0.12 -14.11 -13.84
N LEU A 68 -1.15 -14.13 -13.47
CA LEU A 68 -1.71 -15.01 -12.45
C LEU A 68 -2.76 -15.94 -13.08
N LYS A 69 -2.85 -17.17 -12.60
CA LYS A 69 -4.04 -17.99 -12.82
C LYS A 69 -5.25 -17.25 -12.25
N TYR A 70 -6.34 -17.20 -13.02
CA TYR A 70 -7.55 -16.56 -12.54
C TYR A 70 -8.10 -17.31 -11.33
N ASP A 71 -8.27 -16.58 -10.23
CA ASP A 71 -8.91 -17.03 -9.01
C ASP A 71 -9.71 -15.89 -8.39
N ALA A 72 -11.02 -16.09 -8.24
CA ALA A 72 -11.92 -15.05 -7.73
C ALA A 72 -11.64 -14.71 -6.26
N THR A 73 -11.17 -15.67 -5.46
CA THR A 73 -10.85 -15.47 -4.05
C THR A 73 -9.59 -14.62 -3.91
N LEU A 74 -8.56 -14.92 -4.72
CA LEU A 74 -7.36 -14.09 -4.78
C LEU A 74 -7.69 -12.67 -5.21
N LEU A 75 -8.51 -12.51 -6.25
CA LEU A 75 -8.91 -11.19 -6.74
C LEU A 75 -9.65 -10.39 -5.65
N ALA A 76 -10.59 -11.03 -4.95
CA ALA A 76 -11.30 -10.40 -3.84
C ALA A 76 -10.37 -10.03 -2.68
N LEU A 77 -9.38 -10.88 -2.38
CA LEU A 77 -8.34 -10.59 -1.38
C LEU A 77 -7.50 -9.37 -1.78
N MET A 78 -7.02 -9.31 -3.03
CA MET A 78 -6.26 -8.18 -3.54
C MET A 78 -7.07 -6.89 -3.49
N ASP A 79 -8.33 -6.92 -3.94
CA ASP A 79 -9.24 -5.77 -3.88
C ASP A 79 -9.46 -5.30 -2.44
N SER A 80 -9.64 -6.23 -1.51
CA SER A 80 -9.80 -5.93 -0.08
C SER A 80 -8.55 -5.28 0.52
N LEU A 81 -7.35 -5.82 0.25
CA LEU A 81 -6.09 -5.29 0.75
C LEU A 81 -5.79 -3.88 0.20
N HIS A 82 -6.20 -3.60 -1.04
CA HIS A 82 -6.10 -2.27 -1.62
C HIS A 82 -7.27 -1.35 -1.22
N GLY A 83 -8.25 -1.85 -0.48
CA GLY A 83 -9.43 -1.08 -0.08
C GLY A 83 -10.25 -0.59 -1.28
N VAL A 84 -10.39 -1.42 -2.30
CA VAL A 84 -11.28 -1.15 -3.43
C VAL A 84 -12.73 -1.21 -2.95
N HIS A 85 -13.52 -0.20 -3.30
CA HIS A 85 -14.93 -0.20 -2.95
C HIS A 85 -15.75 -0.80 -4.09
N SER A 86 -16.55 -1.83 -3.80
CA SER A 86 -17.22 -2.66 -4.81
C SER A 86 -18.24 -1.91 -5.68
N THR A 87 -18.88 -0.87 -5.15
CA THR A 87 -19.98 -0.17 -5.84
C THR A 87 -19.69 1.30 -6.15
N ASP A 88 -18.76 1.93 -5.44
CA ASP A 88 -18.42 3.35 -5.62
C ASP A 88 -16.90 3.55 -5.58
N PRO A 89 -16.25 3.64 -6.74
CA PRO A 89 -14.80 3.82 -6.81
C PRO A 89 -14.29 5.04 -6.04
N ASN A 90 -15.10 6.10 -5.89
CA ASN A 90 -14.70 7.30 -5.17
C ASN A 90 -14.60 7.08 -3.64
N LYS A 91 -15.27 6.07 -3.10
CA LYS A 91 -15.20 5.70 -1.69
C LYS A 91 -14.00 4.80 -1.39
N GLY A 92 -13.50 4.08 -2.38
CA GLY A 92 -12.33 3.20 -2.26
C GLY A 92 -11.05 3.97 -1.92
N LEU A 93 -10.10 3.27 -1.30
CA LEU A 93 -8.74 3.77 -1.12
C LEU A 93 -7.97 3.70 -2.44
N HIS A 94 -8.19 2.64 -3.20
CA HIS A 94 -7.69 2.47 -4.56
C HIS A 94 -8.85 2.18 -5.52
N GLN A 95 -8.55 2.40 -6.81
CA GLN A 95 -9.35 1.94 -7.94
C GLN A 95 -8.50 0.97 -8.75
N ARG A 96 -9.09 -0.15 -9.16
CA ARG A 96 -8.46 -1.11 -10.05
C ARG A 96 -8.87 -0.79 -11.49
N LEU A 97 -7.91 -0.42 -12.31
CA LEU A 97 -8.11 -0.03 -13.70
C LEU A 97 -7.26 -0.89 -14.63
N THR A 98 -7.75 -1.18 -15.84
CA THR A 98 -6.97 -1.78 -16.90
C THR A 98 -6.30 -0.69 -17.72
N VAL A 99 -4.99 -0.76 -17.87
CA VAL A 99 -4.19 0.22 -18.59
C VAL A 99 -3.11 -0.45 -19.42
N LYS A 100 -2.57 0.28 -20.39
CA LYS A 100 -1.41 -0.16 -21.17
C LYS A 100 -0.14 -0.03 -20.35
N ILE A 101 0.63 -1.09 -20.30
CA ILE A 101 1.97 -1.14 -19.72
C ILE A 101 2.99 -1.41 -20.83
N LEU A 102 4.24 -1.05 -20.58
CA LEU A 102 5.36 -1.31 -21.50
C LEU A 102 6.23 -2.41 -20.88
N LYS A 103 6.37 -3.52 -21.58
CA LYS A 103 7.23 -4.64 -21.19
C LYS A 103 8.69 -4.33 -21.48
N SER A 104 9.60 -5.08 -20.87
CA SER A 104 11.04 -4.97 -21.16
C SER A 104 11.40 -5.29 -22.63
N SER A 105 10.58 -6.10 -23.32
CA SER A 105 10.71 -6.37 -24.76
C SER A 105 10.40 -5.15 -25.65
N GLY A 106 9.79 -4.10 -25.12
CA GLY A 106 9.26 -2.96 -25.87
C GLY A 106 7.80 -3.13 -26.30
N ASP A 107 7.21 -4.30 -26.08
CA ASP A 107 5.81 -4.55 -26.40
C ASP A 107 4.88 -3.88 -25.38
N LYS A 108 3.70 -3.48 -25.83
CA LYS A 108 2.63 -2.99 -24.95
C LYS A 108 1.63 -4.10 -24.66
N ASP A 109 1.21 -4.19 -23.40
CA ASP A 109 0.22 -5.16 -22.96
C ASP A 109 -0.82 -4.48 -22.07
N ASP A 110 -1.97 -5.13 -21.86
CA ASP A 110 -2.99 -4.67 -20.92
C ASP A 110 -2.80 -5.34 -19.56
N ALA A 111 -2.74 -4.54 -18.51
CA ALA A 111 -2.67 -5.04 -17.15
C ALA A 111 -3.60 -4.26 -16.21
N GLN A 112 -4.08 -4.93 -15.18
CA GLN A 112 -4.80 -4.30 -14.10
C GLN A 112 -3.81 -3.63 -13.15
N VAL A 113 -4.14 -2.42 -12.71
CA VAL A 113 -3.31 -1.61 -11.81
C VAL A 113 -4.19 -1.04 -10.71
N TYR A 114 -3.71 -1.06 -9.49
CA TYR A 114 -4.34 -0.40 -8.36
C TYR A 114 -3.82 1.03 -8.24
N PHE A 115 -4.66 1.98 -8.64
CA PHE A 115 -4.37 3.41 -8.48
C PHE A 115 -4.98 3.94 -7.21
N PHE A 116 -4.18 4.64 -6.44
CA PHE A 116 -4.61 5.32 -5.22
C PHE A 116 -5.57 6.47 -5.56
N ASN A 117 -6.59 6.64 -4.75
CA ASN A 117 -7.55 7.72 -4.92
C ASN A 117 -6.90 9.08 -4.58
N PRO A 118 -6.71 9.97 -5.57
CA PRO A 118 -6.01 11.23 -5.34
C PRO A 118 -6.69 12.12 -4.29
N LYS A 119 -8.02 12.00 -4.13
CA LYS A 119 -8.77 12.73 -3.09
C LYS A 119 -8.42 12.30 -1.66
N LYS A 120 -7.78 11.15 -1.51
CA LYS A 120 -7.34 10.60 -0.21
C LYS A 120 -5.83 10.77 0.01
N LEU A 121 -5.12 11.32 -0.97
CA LEU A 121 -3.71 11.62 -0.81
C LEU A 121 -3.56 12.78 0.20
N THR A 122 -2.81 12.52 1.26
CA THR A 122 -2.61 13.52 2.31
C THR A 122 -1.48 14.49 1.95
N ALA A 123 -1.47 15.67 2.56
CA ALA A 123 -0.37 16.64 2.39
C ALA A 123 0.99 16.11 2.88
N LYS A 124 1.00 15.02 3.66
CA LYS A 124 2.23 14.33 4.13
C LYS A 124 2.77 13.31 3.10
N ALA A 125 2.03 13.01 2.04
CA ALA A 125 2.52 12.13 0.98
C ALA A 125 3.60 12.85 0.17
N VAL A 126 4.71 12.15 -0.10
CA VAL A 126 5.86 12.73 -0.81
C VAL A 126 5.93 12.13 -2.20
N ARG A 127 6.01 12.97 -3.24
CA ARG A 127 6.18 12.50 -4.62
C ARG A 127 7.53 11.81 -4.77
N ILE A 128 7.51 10.65 -5.41
CA ILE A 128 8.71 9.91 -5.81
C ILE A 128 9.02 10.32 -7.24
N ALA A 129 9.98 11.25 -7.40
CA ALA A 129 10.41 11.70 -8.72
C ALA A 129 11.17 10.61 -9.45
N GLY A 130 11.02 10.55 -10.79
CA GLY A 130 11.73 9.58 -11.64
C GLY A 130 11.23 8.15 -11.52
N GLY A 131 10.20 7.88 -10.72
CA GLY A 131 9.57 6.56 -10.63
C GLY A 131 10.38 5.46 -9.92
N VAL A 132 11.50 5.80 -9.28
CA VAL A 132 12.41 4.84 -8.62
C VAL A 132 12.00 4.67 -7.15
N TRP A 133 10.90 3.96 -6.93
CA TRP A 133 10.34 3.75 -5.60
C TRP A 133 11.19 2.83 -4.71
N GLN A 134 11.99 1.92 -5.29
CA GLN A 134 12.88 1.02 -4.55
C GLN A 134 13.91 1.82 -3.73
N GLU A 135 14.61 2.77 -4.35
CA GLU A 135 15.57 3.62 -3.64
C GLU A 135 14.91 4.39 -2.49
N SER A 136 13.65 4.83 -2.69
CA SER A 136 12.89 5.48 -1.62
C SER A 136 12.64 4.58 -0.43
N LEU A 137 12.45 3.26 -0.64
CA LEU A 137 12.29 2.28 0.46
C LEU A 137 13.62 1.96 1.13
N GLU A 138 14.70 1.84 0.38
CA GLU A 138 16.04 1.56 0.91
C GLU A 138 16.53 2.72 1.80
N LEU A 139 16.37 3.95 1.35
CA LEU A 139 16.76 5.14 2.10
C LEU A 139 15.89 5.38 3.34
N ASN A 140 14.62 5.04 3.24
CA ASN A 140 13.63 5.21 4.30
C ASN A 140 12.70 4.00 4.34
N PRO A 141 12.98 2.96 5.13
CA PRO A 141 12.12 1.80 5.26
C PRO A 141 10.69 2.18 5.67
N PRO A 142 9.68 1.39 5.34
CA PRO A 142 8.32 1.59 5.84
C PRO A 142 8.27 1.66 7.36
N LEU A 143 7.36 2.46 7.90
CA LEU A 143 7.26 2.65 9.33
C LEU A 143 7.06 1.32 10.08
N THR A 144 6.35 0.37 9.47
CA THR A 144 6.16 -1.00 10.01
C THR A 144 7.47 -1.75 10.23
N GLU A 145 8.52 -1.47 9.46
CA GLU A 145 9.85 -2.09 9.61
C GLU A 145 10.71 -1.36 10.65
N GLN A 146 10.42 -0.09 10.91
CA GLN A 146 11.14 0.72 11.89
C GLN A 146 10.64 0.51 13.32
N LEU A 147 9.43 -0.04 13.49
CA LEU A 147 8.85 -0.27 14.81
C LEU A 147 9.51 -1.44 15.53
N THR A 148 9.79 -1.25 16.83
CA THR A 148 10.17 -2.35 17.71
C THR A 148 9.01 -3.33 17.90
N GLU A 149 9.30 -4.58 18.24
CA GLU A 149 8.28 -5.61 18.50
C GLU A 149 7.28 -5.17 19.59
N LYS A 150 7.75 -4.43 20.58
CA LYS A 150 6.91 -3.88 21.64
C LYS A 150 5.90 -2.85 21.10
N GLN A 151 6.35 -1.97 20.20
CA GLN A 151 5.50 -0.99 19.54
C GLN A 151 4.48 -1.68 18.62
N LYS A 152 4.90 -2.66 17.79
CA LYS A 152 4.01 -3.47 16.93
C LYS A 152 2.95 -4.17 17.77
N CYS A 153 3.35 -4.86 18.86
CA CYS A 153 2.46 -5.55 19.75
C CYS A 153 1.38 -4.62 20.34
N TYR A 154 1.76 -3.41 20.73
CA TYR A 154 0.82 -2.45 21.29
C TYR A 154 -0.15 -1.92 20.22
N VAL A 155 0.35 -1.61 19.01
CA VAL A 155 -0.49 -1.19 17.88
C VAL A 155 -1.50 -2.27 17.51
N LEU A 156 -1.06 -3.54 17.44
CA LEU A 156 -1.94 -4.69 17.17
C LEU A 156 -3.01 -4.85 18.26
N LYS A 157 -2.63 -4.77 19.52
CA LYS A 157 -3.58 -4.81 20.64
C LYS A 157 -4.61 -3.70 20.53
N LEU A 158 -4.15 -2.45 20.34
CA LEU A 158 -5.04 -1.29 20.30
C LEU A 158 -5.96 -1.31 19.06
N GLY A 159 -5.48 -1.84 17.93
CA GLY A 159 -6.27 -1.96 16.70
C GLY A 159 -7.30 -3.08 16.73
N SER A 160 -7.06 -4.14 17.49
CA SER A 160 -7.98 -5.29 17.60
C SER A 160 -9.15 -5.05 18.57
N VAL A 161 -9.08 -3.99 19.40
CA VAL A 161 -10.10 -3.71 20.43
C VAL A 161 -11.41 -3.28 19.77
N LYS A 162 -12.50 -3.93 20.21
CA LYS A 162 -13.86 -3.61 19.79
C LYS A 162 -14.58 -2.76 20.85
N GLY A 163 -15.32 -1.77 20.38
CA GLY A 163 -16.18 -0.98 21.25
C GLY A 163 -15.44 0.02 22.12
N ARG A 164 -15.71 0.00 23.45
CA ARG A 164 -15.19 0.96 24.43
C ARG A 164 -14.10 0.40 25.34
N ASP A 165 -13.58 -0.76 25.06
CA ASP A 165 -12.56 -1.38 25.89
C ASP A 165 -11.28 -0.53 25.94
N ILE A 166 -10.61 -0.57 27.06
CA ILE A 166 -9.40 0.21 27.32
C ILE A 166 -8.20 -0.72 27.24
N VAL A 167 -7.24 -0.38 26.39
CA VAL A 167 -5.92 -1.02 26.37
C VAL A 167 -4.99 -0.16 27.24
N PRO A 168 -4.63 -0.62 28.44
CA PRO A 168 -3.75 0.15 29.31
C PRO A 168 -2.34 0.23 28.71
N ILE A 169 -1.65 1.34 28.96
CA ILE A 169 -0.24 1.50 28.69
C ILE A 169 0.45 1.96 29.97
N ASN A 170 1.19 1.05 30.60
CA ASN A 170 1.90 1.32 31.87
C ASN A 170 3.34 1.76 31.62
N ASP A 171 3.82 1.66 30.38
CA ASP A 171 5.15 2.06 29.98
C ASP A 171 5.10 3.48 29.40
N LEU A 172 5.58 4.44 30.18
CA LEU A 172 5.61 5.84 29.79
C LEU A 172 6.56 6.11 28.61
N ALA A 173 7.64 5.33 28.47
CA ALA A 173 8.55 5.45 27.32
C ALA A 173 7.84 5.02 26.06
N LEU A 174 7.21 3.84 26.06
CA LEU A 174 6.40 3.36 24.94
C LEU A 174 5.29 4.34 24.56
N TYR A 175 4.59 4.90 25.54
CA TYR A 175 3.57 5.93 25.29
C TYR A 175 4.15 7.13 24.53
N ARG A 176 5.26 7.70 25.02
CA ARG A 176 5.90 8.87 24.42
C ARG A 176 6.40 8.58 23.01
N GLU A 177 6.97 7.41 22.77
CA GLU A 177 7.45 6.98 21.45
C GLU A 177 6.29 6.85 20.46
N LEU A 178 5.20 6.18 20.83
CA LEU A 178 4.03 6.01 19.97
C LEU A 178 3.31 7.33 19.68
N MET A 179 3.27 8.26 20.65
CA MET A 179 2.77 9.62 20.46
C MET A 179 3.68 10.42 19.51
N LYS A 180 5.00 10.34 19.67
CA LYS A 180 5.99 11.00 18.79
C LYS A 180 5.91 10.49 17.36
N LEU A 181 5.66 9.19 17.17
CA LEU A 181 5.45 8.56 15.86
C LEU A 181 4.04 8.84 15.31
N GLU A 182 3.22 9.58 16.02
CA GLU A 182 1.83 9.88 15.66
C GLU A 182 0.96 8.62 15.44
N LEU A 183 1.30 7.49 16.06
CA LEU A 183 0.56 6.24 15.91
C LEU A 183 -0.68 6.15 16.77
N ILE A 184 -0.66 6.84 17.92
CA ILE A 184 -1.77 6.87 18.86
C ILE A 184 -2.22 8.30 19.14
N VAL A 185 -3.47 8.42 19.56
CA VAL A 185 -4.08 9.68 20.02
C VAL A 185 -4.76 9.46 21.36
N ASP A 186 -4.65 10.44 22.23
CA ASP A 186 -5.37 10.48 23.49
C ASP A 186 -6.81 10.98 23.26
N LYS A 187 -7.79 10.19 23.69
CA LYS A 187 -9.23 10.52 23.66
C LYS A 187 -9.75 10.86 25.08
N GLY A 188 -8.88 11.29 25.97
CA GLY A 188 -9.16 11.66 27.34
C GLY A 188 -9.28 10.47 28.29
N ARG A 189 -10.19 9.53 28.03
CA ARG A 189 -10.38 8.32 28.87
C ARG A 189 -9.70 7.08 28.33
N ARG A 190 -9.23 7.12 27.08
CA ARG A 190 -8.59 5.99 26.41
C ARG A 190 -7.65 6.44 25.30
N LEU A 191 -6.69 5.61 24.99
CA LEU A 191 -5.90 5.73 23.79
C LEU A 191 -6.64 5.11 22.61
N ALA A 192 -6.40 5.64 21.42
CA ALA A 192 -6.90 5.10 20.17
C ALA A 192 -5.81 5.18 19.08
N LEU A 193 -5.88 4.34 18.07
CA LEU A 193 -5.04 4.52 16.89
C LEU A 193 -5.40 5.84 16.19
N SER A 194 -4.38 6.58 15.80
CA SER A 194 -4.49 7.70 14.86
C SER A 194 -4.86 7.20 13.46
N SER A 195 -5.00 8.09 12.48
CA SER A 195 -5.12 7.67 11.08
C SER A 195 -3.90 6.88 10.62
N LEU A 196 -2.69 7.38 10.92
CA LEU A 196 -1.43 6.69 10.59
C LEU A 196 -1.30 5.36 11.35
N GLY A 197 -1.67 5.33 12.63
CA GLY A 197 -1.68 4.11 13.42
C GLY A 197 -2.61 3.03 12.87
N LYS A 198 -3.75 3.41 12.28
CA LYS A 198 -4.64 2.47 11.58
C LYS A 198 -4.04 1.94 10.29
N GLU A 199 -3.37 2.79 9.53
CA GLU A 199 -2.64 2.35 8.34
C GLU A 199 -1.55 1.34 8.71
N VAL A 200 -0.74 1.65 9.73
CA VAL A 200 0.28 0.73 10.26
C VAL A 200 -0.36 -0.59 10.72
N TYR A 201 -1.44 -0.53 11.49
CA TYR A 201 -2.17 -1.73 11.92
C TYR A 201 -2.59 -2.61 10.74
N ASN A 202 -3.16 -2.02 9.69
CA ASN A 202 -3.60 -2.75 8.50
C ASN A 202 -2.45 -3.42 7.73
N HIS A 203 -1.24 -2.92 7.86
CA HIS A 203 -0.05 -3.53 7.26
C HIS A 203 0.62 -4.58 8.16
N LEU A 204 0.27 -4.63 9.46
CA LEU A 204 0.79 -5.61 10.40
C LEU A 204 -0.05 -6.90 10.48
N ILE A 205 -1.33 -6.85 10.06
CA ILE A 205 -2.23 -8.00 9.98
C ILE A 205 -2.20 -8.60 8.56
#